data_bb0ab1707be13a687921aba406df3ca2
#
_entry.id   bb0ab1707be13a687921aba406df3ca2
#
_cell.length_a   1.000
_cell.length_b   1.000
_cell.length_c   1.000
_cell.angle_alpha   90.00
_cell.angle_beta   90.00
_cell.angle_gamma   90.00
#
_symmetry.space_group_name_H-M   'P 1'
#
loop_
_entity.id
_entity.type
_entity.pdbx_description
1 polymer ?
#
loop_
_entity_poly.entity_id
_entity_poly.type
_entity_poly.pdbx_seq_one_letter_code
_entity_poly.pdbx_strand_id
1 'polypeptide(L)'
;MGLSMAPKGKYEQSHWAIKVLQWVGSVLLLSMFAAGSIFFFEQPLSINALKWVQFIQSTAMFLLPPLCMAYLWSKQPLDWLKVKGERLKVKGESLWAVMLMLVALPAINLLGHLNQQMTLPTFLEPLEQWMKTSEESAKVLTEQFLNVTTFGGLMINILLMALLPAVGEELTFRGVLMNLFRVKGKRLKVKGEGVPHLAIWCSAILFSAIHMQFYGFVPRMLMGALFGYMLVWTGSLWIPILMHFTNNAMAVILYFVALREGWDMEQVDAIGTNDTLWLGIVSMVITIVGIYAFRRSTTMSNASSRISSGN
;
A
#
# COMPACT_ATOMS: atom_id res chain seq x y z
N MET A 1 33.30 11.29 20.38
CA MET A 1 32.06 11.26 21.15
C MET A 1 31.09 10.33 20.39
N GLY A 2 31.05 9.04 20.78
CA GLY A 2 30.19 8.06 20.08
C GLY A 2 28.73 8.35 20.39
N LEU A 3 27.94 8.61 19.35
CA LEU A 3 26.48 8.63 19.45
C LEU A 3 26.00 7.23 19.86
N SER A 4 25.74 7.03 21.16
CA SER A 4 25.14 5.80 21.67
C SER A 4 23.71 5.74 21.13
N MET A 5 23.46 4.82 20.18
CA MET A 5 22.11 4.57 19.72
C MET A 5 21.22 4.15 20.90
N ALA A 6 20.01 4.69 20.95
CA ALA A 6 19.03 4.31 21.96
C ALA A 6 18.81 2.78 21.95
N PRO A 7 18.75 2.11 23.11
CA PRO A 7 18.58 0.66 23.15
C PRO A 7 17.23 0.24 22.54
N LYS A 8 17.22 -0.94 21.89
CA LYS A 8 16.00 -1.54 21.31
C LYS A 8 14.89 -1.62 22.37
N GLY A 9 13.68 -1.23 21.98
CA GLY A 9 12.53 -1.29 22.85
C GLY A 9 12.50 -0.24 23.97
N LYS A 10 13.36 0.80 23.90
CA LYS A 10 13.41 1.85 24.94
C LYS A 10 12.04 2.45 25.26
N TYR A 11 11.17 2.58 24.27
CA TYR A 11 9.83 3.14 24.37
C TYR A 11 8.72 2.10 24.28
N GLU A 12 9.00 0.83 24.54
CA GLU A 12 8.02 -0.28 24.43
C GLU A 12 6.80 -0.03 25.33
N GLN A 13 7.01 0.48 26.55
CA GLN A 13 5.96 0.76 27.53
C GLN A 13 5.32 2.17 27.39
N SER A 14 5.74 2.96 26.40
CA SER A 14 5.21 4.31 26.23
C SER A 14 3.71 4.28 25.94
N HIS A 15 3.01 5.30 26.47
CA HIS A 15 1.60 5.48 26.21
C HIS A 15 1.33 5.60 24.71
N TRP A 16 0.17 5.12 24.27
CA TRP A 16 -0.23 5.13 22.85
C TRP A 16 -0.10 6.53 22.20
N ALA A 17 -0.55 7.59 22.86
CA ALA A 17 -0.47 8.95 22.32
C ALA A 17 0.97 9.40 22.08
N ILE A 18 1.91 9.01 22.94
CA ILE A 18 3.35 9.31 22.78
C ILE A 18 3.88 8.59 21.53
N LYS A 19 3.50 7.33 21.31
CA LYS A 19 3.89 6.58 20.10
C LYS A 19 3.34 7.25 18.84
N VAL A 20 2.11 7.73 18.85
CA VAL A 20 1.53 8.49 17.72
C VAL A 20 2.33 9.77 17.48
N LEU A 21 2.64 10.55 18.51
CA LEU A 21 3.44 11.79 18.37
C LEU A 21 4.84 11.51 17.85
N GLN A 22 5.50 10.45 18.35
CA GLN A 22 6.83 10.04 17.88
C GLN A 22 6.79 9.64 16.39
N TRP A 23 5.76 8.88 15.98
CA TRP A 23 5.63 8.45 14.59
C TRP A 23 5.32 9.64 13.66
N VAL A 24 4.32 10.46 13.98
CA VAL A 24 3.98 11.66 13.20
C VAL A 24 5.17 12.61 13.14
N GLY A 25 5.83 12.88 14.28
CA GLY A 25 7.01 13.73 14.32
C GLY A 25 8.16 13.20 13.47
N SER A 26 8.40 11.88 13.45
CA SER A 26 9.44 11.27 12.62
C SER A 26 9.11 11.39 11.12
N VAL A 27 7.85 11.15 10.73
CA VAL A 27 7.41 11.32 9.34
C VAL A 27 7.56 12.76 8.90
N LEU A 28 7.09 13.73 9.69
CA LEU A 28 7.19 15.15 9.36
C LEU A 28 8.65 15.60 9.24
N LEU A 29 9.50 15.26 10.20
CA LEU A 29 10.92 15.63 10.20
C LEU A 29 11.65 15.09 8.97
N LEU A 30 11.47 13.78 8.68
CA LEU A 30 12.13 13.15 7.55
C LEU A 30 11.55 13.63 6.21
N SER A 31 10.26 13.93 6.14
CA SER A 31 9.63 14.52 4.95
C SER A 31 10.14 15.93 4.67
N MET A 32 10.32 16.76 5.71
CA MET A 32 10.91 18.08 5.56
C MET A 32 12.35 18.00 5.05
N PHE A 33 13.15 17.09 5.60
CA PHE A 33 14.50 16.84 5.13
C PHE A 33 14.51 16.36 3.68
N ALA A 34 13.63 15.41 3.34
CA ALA A 34 13.49 14.89 1.98
C ALA A 34 13.00 15.96 0.98
N ALA A 35 12.09 16.84 1.39
CA ALA A 35 11.66 17.97 0.55
C ALA A 35 12.83 18.91 0.22
N GLY A 36 13.76 19.11 1.14
CA GLY A 36 14.99 19.86 0.90
C GLY A 36 15.92 19.22 -0.16
N SER A 37 15.73 17.94 -0.49
CA SER A 37 16.54 17.28 -1.52
C SER A 37 16.39 17.88 -2.91
N ILE A 38 15.28 18.58 -3.20
CA ILE A 38 15.04 19.30 -4.46
C ILE A 38 16.13 20.33 -4.76
N PHE A 39 16.67 20.97 -3.71
CA PHE A 39 17.71 22.00 -3.86
C PHE A 39 19.09 21.47 -4.27
N PHE A 40 19.27 20.13 -4.25
CA PHE A 40 20.51 19.51 -4.76
C PHE A 40 20.51 19.30 -6.27
N PHE A 41 19.42 19.58 -6.96
CA PHE A 41 19.26 19.37 -8.40
C PHE A 41 19.08 20.71 -9.12
N GLU A 42 19.60 20.79 -10.34
CA GLU A 42 19.42 21.96 -11.22
C GLU A 42 17.94 22.12 -11.61
N GLN A 43 17.51 23.38 -11.70
CA GLN A 43 16.13 23.71 -12.07
C GLN A 43 16.07 24.18 -13.53
N PRO A 44 15.04 23.81 -14.31
CA PRO A 44 13.93 22.92 -13.95
C PRO A 44 14.40 21.44 -13.79
N LEU A 45 13.71 20.69 -12.91
CA LEU A 45 14.08 19.30 -12.62
C LEU A 45 13.96 18.42 -13.87
N SER A 46 15.03 17.70 -14.19
CA SER A 46 14.96 16.61 -15.19
C SER A 46 14.16 15.42 -14.65
N ILE A 47 13.64 14.57 -15.55
CA ILE A 47 12.93 13.34 -15.16
C ILE A 47 13.80 12.44 -14.26
N ASN A 48 15.09 12.35 -14.52
CA ASN A 48 16.01 11.58 -13.68
C ASN A 48 16.15 12.21 -12.29
N ALA A 49 16.22 13.54 -12.20
CA ALA A 49 16.24 14.24 -10.92
C ALA A 49 14.93 14.01 -10.13
N LEU A 50 13.76 14.07 -10.80
CA LEU A 50 12.46 13.77 -10.20
C LEU A 50 12.40 12.33 -9.68
N LYS A 51 12.95 11.35 -10.40
CA LYS A 51 13.05 9.95 -9.93
C LYS A 51 13.91 9.82 -8.67
N TRP A 52 15.03 10.54 -8.58
CA TRP A 52 15.85 10.59 -7.36
C TRP A 52 15.12 11.26 -6.20
N VAL A 53 14.43 12.37 -6.44
CA VAL A 53 13.61 13.04 -5.43
C VAL A 53 12.52 12.11 -4.92
N GLN A 54 11.82 11.39 -5.79
CA GLN A 54 10.82 10.39 -5.40
C GLN A 54 11.42 9.27 -4.56
N PHE A 55 12.58 8.73 -4.95
CA PHE A 55 13.29 7.72 -4.17
C PHE A 55 13.59 8.20 -2.75
N ILE A 56 14.14 9.41 -2.62
CA ILE A 56 14.48 10.02 -1.33
C ILE A 56 13.21 10.24 -0.49
N GLN A 57 12.17 10.83 -1.09
CA GLN A 57 10.90 11.12 -0.41
C GLN A 57 10.20 9.83 0.04
N SER A 58 10.06 8.83 -0.83
CA SER A 58 9.43 7.55 -0.49
C SER A 58 10.19 6.83 0.62
N THR A 59 11.52 6.85 0.58
CA THR A 59 12.38 6.27 1.63
C THR A 59 12.19 7.01 2.96
N ALA A 60 12.20 8.33 2.94
CA ALA A 60 12.07 9.17 4.12
C ALA A 60 10.67 9.10 4.77
N MET A 61 9.60 9.01 3.95
CA MET A 61 8.22 9.00 4.46
C MET A 61 7.77 7.59 4.88
N PHE A 62 8.09 6.57 4.08
CA PHE A 62 7.43 5.26 4.19
C PHE A 62 8.35 4.13 4.63
N LEU A 63 9.67 4.26 4.47
CA LEU A 63 10.60 3.19 4.83
C LEU A 63 11.32 3.45 6.15
N LEU A 64 11.95 4.61 6.31
CA LEU A 64 12.73 4.92 7.52
C LEU A 64 11.88 5.07 8.79
N PRO A 65 10.76 5.83 8.81
CA PRO A 65 9.97 6.02 10.03
C PRO A 65 9.46 4.70 10.63
N PRO A 66 8.84 3.76 9.88
CA PRO A 66 8.36 2.51 10.45
C PRO A 66 9.50 1.63 10.99
N LEU A 67 10.66 1.59 10.34
CA LEU A 67 11.82 0.84 10.82
C LEU A 67 12.39 1.44 12.11
N CYS A 68 12.54 2.76 12.16
CA CYS A 68 13.00 3.48 13.36
C CYS A 68 12.02 3.28 14.53
N MET A 69 10.73 3.43 14.29
CA MET A 69 9.72 3.28 15.35
C MET A 69 9.64 1.84 15.83
N ALA A 70 9.68 0.85 14.95
CA ALA A 70 9.72 -0.55 15.36
C ALA A 70 10.95 -0.85 16.23
N TYR A 71 12.11 -0.31 15.88
CA TYR A 71 13.32 -0.44 16.69
C TYR A 71 13.18 0.19 18.08
N LEU A 72 12.59 1.36 18.17
CA LEU A 72 12.40 2.08 19.44
C LEU A 72 11.29 1.48 20.32
N TRP A 73 10.24 0.88 19.72
CA TRP A 73 9.06 0.40 20.43
C TRP A 73 9.06 -1.10 20.70
N SER A 74 10.02 -1.86 20.17
CA SER A 74 10.06 -3.29 20.38
C SER A 74 11.49 -3.83 20.51
N LYS A 75 11.68 -4.79 21.41
CA LYS A 75 12.93 -5.57 21.51
C LYS A 75 13.10 -6.49 20.29
N GLN A 76 12.02 -6.82 19.60
CA GLN A 76 11.98 -7.64 18.40
C GLN A 76 11.32 -6.88 17.24
N PRO A 77 11.99 -5.90 16.61
CA PRO A 77 11.41 -5.00 15.62
C PRO A 77 10.76 -5.70 14.43
N LEU A 78 11.43 -6.70 13.86
CA LEU A 78 10.95 -7.42 12.68
C LEU A 78 9.72 -8.31 12.98
N ASP A 79 9.66 -8.89 14.17
CA ASP A 79 8.48 -9.64 14.63
C ASP A 79 7.31 -8.70 14.90
N TRP A 80 7.60 -7.52 15.48
CA TRP A 80 6.60 -6.49 15.72
C TRP A 80 5.97 -5.99 14.43
N LEU A 81 6.76 -5.80 13.37
CA LEU A 81 6.30 -5.42 12.02
C LEU A 81 5.71 -6.60 11.24
N LYS A 82 5.73 -7.84 11.77
CA LYS A 82 5.30 -9.06 11.07
C LYS A 82 6.12 -9.38 9.80
N VAL A 83 7.34 -8.87 9.72
CA VAL A 83 8.31 -9.19 8.65
C VAL A 83 8.99 -10.54 8.89
N LYS A 84 9.35 -10.83 10.17
CA LYS A 84 9.90 -12.10 10.61
C LYS A 84 8.79 -12.95 11.25
N GLY A 85 7.82 -13.38 10.45
CA GLY A 85 6.77 -14.29 10.93
C GLY A 85 7.23 -15.75 10.86
N GLU A 86 6.83 -16.57 11.83
CA GLU A 86 7.08 -18.02 11.84
C GLU A 86 6.48 -18.76 10.62
N ARG A 87 5.72 -18.06 9.78
CA ARG A 87 4.92 -18.60 8.68
C ARG A 87 5.31 -18.11 7.30
N LEU A 88 6.59 -18.06 6.97
CA LEU A 88 7.01 -18.22 5.57
C LEU A 88 6.77 -19.66 5.05
N LYS A 89 5.89 -20.42 5.71
CA LYS A 89 5.45 -21.76 5.28
C LYS A 89 4.58 -21.75 4.02
N VAL A 90 4.46 -20.61 3.34
CA VAL A 90 3.32 -20.37 2.51
C VAL A 90 3.70 -20.21 1.04
N LYS A 91 4.29 -21.23 0.44
CA LYS A 91 4.42 -21.25 -1.03
C LYS A 91 3.05 -21.13 -1.73
N GLY A 92 2.01 -21.76 -1.21
CA GLY A 92 0.66 -21.70 -1.78
C GLY A 92 -0.05 -20.36 -1.61
N GLU A 93 0.03 -19.71 -0.43
CA GLU A 93 -0.64 -18.43 -0.16
C GLU A 93 -0.02 -17.27 -0.98
N SER A 94 1.30 -17.27 -1.19
CA SER A 94 1.97 -16.27 -2.02
C SER A 94 1.52 -16.35 -3.49
N LEU A 95 1.45 -17.55 -4.05
CA LEU A 95 0.96 -17.75 -5.40
C LEU A 95 -0.51 -17.35 -5.52
N TRP A 96 -1.33 -17.75 -4.54
CA TRP A 96 -2.74 -17.37 -4.51
C TRP A 96 -2.91 -15.85 -4.43
N ALA A 97 -2.13 -15.16 -3.58
CA ALA A 97 -2.16 -13.71 -3.44
C ALA A 97 -1.83 -12.99 -4.76
N VAL A 98 -0.81 -13.46 -5.48
CA VAL A 98 -0.44 -12.93 -6.81
C VAL A 98 -1.57 -13.16 -7.81
N MET A 99 -2.07 -14.41 -7.92
CA MET A 99 -3.14 -14.75 -8.85
C MET A 99 -4.43 -13.98 -8.55
N LEU A 100 -4.76 -13.81 -7.28
CA LEU A 100 -5.92 -13.02 -6.85
C LEU A 100 -5.79 -11.56 -7.32
N MET A 101 -4.60 -10.96 -7.16
CA MET A 101 -4.36 -9.58 -7.63
C MET A 101 -4.47 -9.47 -9.15
N LEU A 102 -3.89 -10.41 -9.91
CA LEU A 102 -3.97 -10.38 -11.37
C LEU A 102 -5.42 -10.50 -11.85
N VAL A 103 -6.18 -11.40 -11.24
CA VAL A 103 -7.62 -11.56 -11.57
C VAL A 103 -8.44 -10.33 -11.17
N ALA A 104 -8.04 -9.61 -10.12
CA ALA A 104 -8.77 -8.43 -9.64
C ALA A 104 -8.58 -7.18 -10.53
N LEU A 105 -7.62 -7.14 -11.44
CA LEU A 105 -7.32 -5.92 -12.23
C LEU A 105 -8.54 -5.36 -12.98
N PRO A 106 -9.34 -6.14 -13.75
CA PRO A 106 -10.53 -5.61 -14.40
C PRO A 106 -11.60 -5.11 -13.42
N ALA A 107 -11.71 -5.74 -12.24
CA ALA A 107 -12.62 -5.27 -11.20
C ALA A 107 -12.15 -3.95 -10.57
N ILE A 108 -10.84 -3.78 -10.40
CA ILE A 108 -10.23 -2.53 -9.89
C ILE A 108 -10.47 -1.40 -10.90
N ASN A 109 -10.29 -1.64 -12.20
CA ASN A 109 -10.59 -0.67 -13.26
C ASN A 109 -12.08 -0.30 -13.26
N LEU A 110 -13.00 -1.28 -13.13
CA LEU A 110 -14.43 -1.02 -13.01
C LEU A 110 -14.76 -0.13 -11.82
N LEU A 111 -14.19 -0.41 -10.65
CA LEU A 111 -14.39 0.40 -9.45
C LEU A 111 -13.80 1.82 -9.62
N GLY A 112 -12.66 1.94 -10.30
CA GLY A 112 -12.04 3.21 -10.67
C GLY A 112 -12.95 4.02 -11.58
N HIS A 113 -13.47 3.41 -12.64
CA HIS A 113 -14.40 4.03 -13.58
C HIS A 113 -15.68 4.53 -12.87
N LEU A 114 -16.26 3.73 -11.98
CA LEU A 114 -17.42 4.14 -11.18
C LEU A 114 -17.07 5.30 -10.22
N ASN A 115 -15.90 5.28 -9.62
CA ASN A 115 -15.45 6.36 -8.74
C ASN A 115 -15.21 7.67 -9.50
N GLN A 116 -14.76 7.61 -10.75
CA GLN A 116 -14.54 8.78 -11.61
C GLN A 116 -15.86 9.49 -11.99
N GLN A 117 -16.98 8.78 -11.98
CA GLN A 117 -18.30 9.35 -12.25
C GLN A 117 -18.90 10.10 -11.05
N MET A 118 -18.26 10.03 -9.87
CA MET A 118 -18.74 10.73 -8.68
C MET A 118 -18.48 12.23 -8.82
N THR A 119 -19.55 13.02 -8.63
CA THR A 119 -19.51 14.49 -8.62
C THR A 119 -19.87 15.01 -7.23
N LEU A 120 -19.29 16.13 -6.84
CA LEU A 120 -19.66 16.79 -5.60
C LEU A 120 -20.87 17.72 -5.81
N PRO A 121 -21.65 17.99 -4.75
CA PRO A 121 -22.68 19.03 -4.80
C PRO A 121 -22.11 20.40 -5.20
N THR A 122 -22.89 21.23 -5.91
CA THR A 122 -22.45 22.51 -6.46
C THR A 122 -21.81 23.47 -5.46
N PHE A 123 -22.23 23.42 -4.18
CA PHE A 123 -21.59 24.26 -3.13
C PHE A 123 -20.15 23.82 -2.78
N LEU A 124 -19.70 22.65 -3.23
CA LEU A 124 -18.32 22.15 -3.08
C LEU A 124 -17.54 22.23 -4.41
N GLU A 125 -18.00 22.95 -5.41
CA GLU A 125 -17.34 23.09 -6.70
C GLU A 125 -15.86 23.52 -6.61
N PRO A 126 -15.44 24.48 -5.74
CA PRO A 126 -14.02 24.81 -5.59
C PRO A 126 -13.18 23.63 -5.09
N LEU A 127 -13.74 22.80 -4.22
CA LEU A 127 -13.09 21.57 -3.74
C LEU A 127 -12.96 20.55 -4.87
N GLU A 128 -14.02 20.35 -5.67
CA GLU A 128 -13.98 19.45 -6.83
C GLU A 128 -12.96 19.88 -7.88
N GLN A 129 -12.84 21.16 -8.17
CA GLN A 129 -11.83 21.70 -9.08
C GLN A 129 -10.41 21.44 -8.57
N TRP A 130 -10.17 21.67 -7.27
CA TRP A 130 -8.89 21.35 -6.66
C TRP A 130 -8.57 19.84 -6.72
N MET A 131 -9.55 18.97 -6.48
CA MET A 131 -9.41 17.51 -6.62
C MET A 131 -9.03 17.11 -8.06
N LYS A 132 -9.70 17.68 -9.07
CA LYS A 132 -9.40 17.45 -10.50
C LYS A 132 -7.98 17.89 -10.85
N THR A 133 -7.58 19.07 -10.39
CA THR A 133 -6.22 19.60 -10.65
C THR A 133 -5.14 18.74 -9.99
N SER A 134 -5.40 18.24 -8.78
CA SER A 134 -4.48 17.34 -8.08
C SER A 134 -4.32 16.00 -8.79
N GLU A 135 -5.44 15.43 -9.27
CA GLU A 135 -5.48 14.19 -10.05
C GLU A 135 -4.70 14.32 -11.36
N GLU A 136 -4.97 15.40 -12.13
CA GLU A 136 -4.29 15.65 -13.40
C GLU A 136 -2.78 15.86 -13.22
N SER A 137 -2.37 16.59 -12.20
CA SER A 137 -0.96 16.79 -11.88
C SER A 137 -0.25 15.47 -11.56
N ALA A 138 -0.91 14.61 -10.79
CA ALA A 138 -0.37 13.27 -10.47
C ALA A 138 -0.30 12.37 -11.71
N LYS A 139 -1.33 12.42 -12.59
CA LYS A 139 -1.37 11.67 -13.84
C LYS A 139 -0.22 12.06 -14.75
N VAL A 140 -0.06 13.37 -15.03
CA VAL A 140 1.02 13.90 -15.89
C VAL A 140 2.40 13.47 -15.38
N LEU A 141 2.65 13.57 -14.07
CA LEU A 141 3.94 13.15 -13.49
C LEU A 141 4.16 11.64 -13.63
N THR A 142 3.12 10.86 -13.40
CA THR A 142 3.17 9.39 -13.53
C THR A 142 3.47 8.98 -14.96
N GLU A 143 2.80 9.57 -15.94
CA GLU A 143 3.02 9.32 -17.38
C GLU A 143 4.45 9.68 -17.80
N GLN A 144 4.99 10.82 -17.32
CA GLN A 144 6.38 11.19 -17.57
C GLN A 144 7.36 10.14 -17.02
N PHE A 145 7.11 9.57 -15.87
CA PHE A 145 7.97 8.52 -15.29
C PHE A 145 7.88 7.22 -16.06
N LEU A 146 6.66 6.85 -16.47
CA LEU A 146 6.39 5.62 -17.21
C LEU A 146 6.86 5.68 -18.67
N ASN A 147 7.05 6.87 -19.25
CA ASN A 147 7.48 7.05 -20.63
C ASN A 147 8.94 6.64 -20.83
N VAL A 148 9.19 5.33 -20.78
CA VAL A 148 10.49 4.69 -21.01
C VAL A 148 10.34 3.51 -21.97
N THR A 149 11.28 3.37 -22.92
CA THR A 149 11.27 2.32 -23.95
C THR A 149 12.39 1.30 -23.76
N THR A 150 13.32 1.56 -22.83
CA THR A 150 14.45 0.67 -22.56
C THR A 150 14.16 -0.29 -21.39
N PHE A 151 14.73 -1.50 -21.44
CA PHE A 151 14.60 -2.46 -20.34
C PHE A 151 15.18 -1.92 -19.02
N GLY A 152 16.29 -1.16 -19.08
CA GLY A 152 16.85 -0.49 -17.90
C GLY A 152 15.88 0.52 -17.28
N GLY A 153 15.19 1.32 -18.13
CA GLY A 153 14.14 2.24 -17.68
C GLY A 153 12.97 1.50 -17.04
N LEU A 154 12.53 0.38 -17.61
CA LEU A 154 11.50 -0.48 -17.00
C LEU A 154 11.91 -0.97 -15.61
N MET A 155 13.15 -1.48 -15.45
CA MET A 155 13.62 -1.97 -14.16
C MET A 155 13.68 -0.86 -13.09
N ILE A 156 14.13 0.34 -13.46
CA ILE A 156 14.11 1.50 -12.58
C ILE A 156 12.68 1.86 -12.18
N ASN A 157 11.74 1.86 -13.10
CA ASN A 157 10.34 2.15 -12.79
C ASN A 157 9.71 1.06 -11.91
N ILE A 158 9.99 -0.23 -12.15
CA ILE A 158 9.54 -1.31 -11.25
C ILE A 158 10.10 -1.11 -9.84
N LEU A 159 11.36 -0.72 -9.71
CA LEU A 159 11.97 -0.45 -8.41
C LEU A 159 11.30 0.73 -7.70
N LEU A 160 11.12 1.86 -8.40
CA LEU A 160 10.67 3.13 -7.82
C LEU A 160 9.16 3.22 -7.65
N MET A 161 8.38 2.66 -8.58
CA MET A 161 6.93 2.81 -8.63
C MET A 161 6.18 1.56 -8.18
N ALA A 162 6.84 0.39 -8.09
CA ALA A 162 6.20 -0.82 -7.62
C ALA A 162 6.82 -1.36 -6.34
N LEU A 163 8.12 -1.67 -6.32
CA LEU A 163 8.76 -2.34 -5.18
C LEU A 163 8.89 -1.41 -3.97
N LEU A 164 9.44 -0.22 -4.16
CA LEU A 164 9.68 0.72 -3.06
C LEU A 164 8.38 1.15 -2.37
N PRO A 165 7.31 1.55 -3.09
CA PRO A 165 6.02 1.85 -2.48
C PRO A 165 5.43 0.62 -1.78
N ALA A 166 5.41 -0.55 -2.43
CA ALA A 166 4.83 -1.77 -1.85
C ALA A 166 5.48 -2.14 -0.50
N VAL A 167 6.80 -2.02 -0.38
CA VAL A 167 7.49 -2.29 0.89
C VAL A 167 7.24 -1.18 1.90
N GLY A 168 7.50 0.07 1.53
CA GLY A 168 7.45 1.22 2.45
C GLY A 168 6.03 1.50 2.97
N GLU A 169 5.05 1.49 2.08
CA GLU A 169 3.67 1.77 2.45
C GLU A 169 3.07 0.64 3.28
N GLU A 170 3.36 -0.63 2.97
CA GLU A 170 2.88 -1.73 3.81
C GLU A 170 3.54 -1.72 5.21
N LEU A 171 4.82 -1.40 5.32
CA LEU A 171 5.48 -1.18 6.62
C LEU A 171 4.80 -0.06 7.41
N THR A 172 4.48 1.04 6.76
CA THR A 172 3.81 2.20 7.36
C THR A 172 2.37 1.88 7.78
N PHE A 173 1.54 1.45 6.83
CA PHE A 173 0.09 1.31 7.04
C PHE A 173 -0.27 0.04 7.80
N ARG A 174 0.30 -1.11 7.43
CA ARG A 174 -0.02 -2.42 8.04
C ARG A 174 0.92 -2.74 9.19
N GLY A 175 2.20 -2.39 9.06
CA GLY A 175 3.19 -2.57 10.12
C GLY A 175 2.99 -1.63 11.31
N VAL A 176 2.87 -0.33 11.10
CA VAL A 176 2.81 0.68 12.15
C VAL A 176 1.38 1.13 12.47
N LEU A 177 0.69 1.77 11.51
CA LEU A 177 -0.60 2.41 11.77
C LEU A 177 -1.66 1.43 12.24
N MET A 178 -1.81 0.31 11.57
CA MET A 178 -2.78 -0.70 11.97
C MET A 178 -2.49 -1.25 13.38
N ASN A 179 -1.21 -1.40 13.75
CA ASN A 179 -0.83 -1.77 15.13
C ASN A 179 -1.18 -0.68 16.14
N LEU A 180 -0.97 0.59 15.84
CA LEU A 180 -1.35 1.71 16.69
C LEU A 180 -2.87 1.77 16.93
N PHE A 181 -3.68 1.56 15.89
CA PHE A 181 -5.14 1.50 16.01
C PHE A 181 -5.63 0.27 16.80
N ARG A 182 -4.98 -0.88 16.66
CA ARG A 182 -5.30 -2.10 17.45
C ARG A 182 -5.10 -1.88 18.95
N VAL A 183 -4.03 -1.22 19.37
CA VAL A 183 -3.76 -0.93 20.78
C VAL A 183 -4.88 -0.09 21.41
N LYS A 184 -5.41 0.90 20.67
CA LYS A 184 -6.56 1.70 21.12
C LYS A 184 -7.84 0.84 21.22
N GLY A 185 -8.08 -0.06 20.28
CA GLY A 185 -9.25 -0.96 20.26
C GLY A 185 -9.29 -1.97 21.42
N LYS A 186 -8.15 -2.43 21.92
CA LYS A 186 -8.09 -3.30 23.12
C LYS A 186 -8.55 -2.60 24.39
N ARG A 187 -8.40 -1.29 24.48
CA ARG A 187 -8.91 -0.47 25.63
C ARG A 187 -10.42 -0.26 25.57
N LEU A 188 -11.03 -0.28 24.41
CA LEU A 188 -12.48 -0.33 24.23
C LEU A 188 -12.91 -1.81 24.30
N LYS A 189 -12.91 -2.40 25.51
CA LYS A 189 -13.32 -3.77 25.85
C LYS A 189 -14.32 -4.41 24.86
N VAL A 190 -13.86 -4.74 23.66
CA VAL A 190 -14.57 -5.66 22.78
C VAL A 190 -14.11 -7.06 23.20
N LYS A 191 -14.94 -7.73 23.99
CA LYS A 191 -14.74 -9.12 24.39
C LYS A 191 -14.66 -9.98 23.12
N GLY A 192 -13.53 -10.62 22.91
CA GLY A 192 -13.27 -11.59 21.84
C GLY A 192 -12.05 -11.20 21.00
N GLU A 193 -11.20 -12.16 20.69
CA GLU A 193 -10.10 -12.00 19.72
C GLU A 193 -10.68 -11.92 18.29
N GLY A 194 -11.48 -10.89 18.03
CA GLY A 194 -12.06 -10.63 16.73
C GLY A 194 -11.06 -9.98 15.78
N VAL A 195 -11.32 -10.12 14.48
CA VAL A 195 -10.60 -9.38 13.44
C VAL A 195 -10.67 -7.89 13.74
N PRO A 196 -9.55 -7.14 13.71
CA PRO A 196 -9.51 -5.72 14.07
C PRO A 196 -10.07 -4.83 12.92
N HIS A 197 -11.34 -5.00 12.60
CA HIS A 197 -11.98 -4.31 11.47
C HIS A 197 -11.76 -2.80 11.48
N LEU A 198 -11.95 -2.14 12.64
CA LEU A 198 -11.75 -0.69 12.76
C LEU A 198 -10.31 -0.28 12.40
N ALA A 199 -9.30 -1.01 12.89
CA ALA A 199 -7.91 -0.71 12.57
C ALA A 199 -7.60 -0.90 11.08
N ILE A 200 -8.18 -1.92 10.45
CA ILE A 200 -8.04 -2.18 9.02
C ILE A 200 -8.63 -1.04 8.21
N TRP A 201 -9.88 -0.67 8.48
CA TRP A 201 -10.57 0.37 7.71
C TRP A 201 -10.00 1.77 7.95
N CYS A 202 -9.64 2.14 9.19
CA CYS A 202 -8.96 3.42 9.44
C CYS A 202 -7.62 3.49 8.70
N SER A 203 -6.84 2.42 8.71
CA SER A 203 -5.58 2.36 7.96
C SER A 203 -5.80 2.44 6.44
N ALA A 204 -6.85 1.80 5.91
CA ALA A 204 -7.19 1.80 4.49
C ALA A 204 -7.68 3.17 4.00
N ILE A 205 -8.49 3.86 4.80
CA ILE A 205 -8.94 5.23 4.50
C ILE A 205 -7.75 6.18 4.45
N LEU A 206 -6.87 6.14 5.45
CA LEU A 206 -5.67 6.97 5.47
C LEU A 206 -4.71 6.64 4.32
N PHE A 207 -4.54 5.35 4.01
CA PHE A 207 -3.77 4.88 2.86
C PHE A 207 -4.26 5.50 1.55
N SER A 208 -5.57 5.49 1.31
CA SER A 208 -6.14 6.10 0.11
C SER A 208 -6.06 7.63 0.13
N ALA A 209 -6.31 8.25 1.28
CA ALA A 209 -6.37 9.71 1.41
C ALA A 209 -5.02 10.40 1.15
N ILE A 210 -3.89 9.82 1.59
CA ILE A 210 -2.59 10.44 1.40
C ILE A 210 -2.13 10.53 -0.05
N HIS A 211 -2.74 9.75 -0.95
CA HIS A 211 -2.41 9.83 -2.38
C HIS A 211 -2.97 11.08 -3.04
N MET A 212 -3.92 11.78 -2.41
CA MET A 212 -4.55 13.00 -2.94
C MET A 212 -5.18 12.82 -4.34
N GLN A 213 -5.47 11.58 -4.72
CA GLN A 213 -6.09 11.17 -5.97
C GLN A 213 -7.51 10.66 -5.68
N PHE A 214 -8.47 11.54 -5.76
CA PHE A 214 -9.83 11.33 -5.23
C PHE A 214 -10.68 10.46 -6.14
N TYR A 215 -10.41 10.48 -7.43
CA TYR A 215 -11.13 9.67 -8.42
C TYR A 215 -10.66 8.21 -8.48
N GLY A 216 -9.59 7.89 -7.74
CA GLY A 216 -9.14 6.53 -7.43
C GLY A 216 -9.30 6.15 -5.95
N PHE A 217 -9.99 6.97 -5.14
CA PHE A 217 -10.07 6.81 -3.68
C PHE A 217 -10.72 5.49 -3.25
N VAL A 218 -11.90 5.18 -3.82
CA VAL A 218 -12.67 3.99 -3.42
C VAL A 218 -11.93 2.69 -3.74
N PRO A 219 -11.48 2.42 -4.98
CA PRO A 219 -10.74 1.20 -5.29
C PRO A 219 -9.46 1.07 -4.45
N ARG A 220 -8.72 2.16 -4.23
CA ARG A 220 -7.49 2.14 -3.42
C ARG A 220 -7.80 1.85 -1.94
N MET A 221 -8.86 2.42 -1.39
CA MET A 221 -9.32 2.13 -0.03
C MET A 221 -9.71 0.66 0.12
N LEU A 222 -10.45 0.09 -0.84
CA LEU A 222 -10.85 -1.32 -0.82
C LEU A 222 -9.64 -2.26 -0.93
N MET A 223 -8.68 -1.97 -1.81
CA MET A 223 -7.41 -2.69 -1.86
C MET A 223 -6.66 -2.57 -0.53
N GLY A 224 -6.62 -1.36 0.03
CA GLY A 224 -6.04 -1.11 1.34
C GLY A 224 -6.64 -1.95 2.45
N ALA A 225 -7.96 -2.09 2.47
CA ALA A 225 -8.65 -2.96 3.43
C ALA A 225 -8.32 -4.44 3.17
N LEU A 226 -8.32 -4.88 1.91
CA LEU A 226 -7.94 -6.25 1.54
C LEU A 226 -6.53 -6.60 2.05
N PHE A 227 -5.54 -5.73 1.83
CA PHE A 227 -4.17 -5.92 2.33
C PHE A 227 -4.12 -6.03 3.86
N GLY A 228 -4.92 -5.24 4.57
CA GLY A 228 -5.07 -5.33 6.02
C GLY A 228 -5.67 -6.67 6.47
N TYR A 229 -6.69 -7.17 5.78
CA TYR A 229 -7.27 -8.49 6.05
C TYR A 229 -6.27 -9.61 5.75
N MET A 230 -5.52 -9.53 4.65
CA MET A 230 -4.48 -10.51 4.31
C MET A 230 -3.41 -10.60 5.39
N LEU A 231 -2.93 -9.46 5.92
CA LEU A 231 -2.02 -9.47 7.06
C LEU A 231 -2.62 -10.18 8.28
N VAL A 232 -3.89 -9.92 8.60
CA VAL A 232 -4.55 -10.53 9.78
C VAL A 232 -4.72 -12.04 9.62
N TRP A 233 -5.09 -12.50 8.42
CA TRP A 233 -5.32 -13.93 8.16
C TRP A 233 -4.03 -14.74 8.08
N THR A 234 -2.98 -14.18 7.49
CA THR A 234 -1.69 -14.87 7.28
C THR A 234 -0.69 -14.65 8.41
N GLY A 235 -0.80 -13.52 9.12
CA GLY A 235 0.19 -13.09 10.12
C GLY A 235 1.53 -12.65 9.52
N SER A 236 1.63 -12.48 8.20
CA SER A 236 2.84 -12.11 7.47
C SER A 236 2.62 -10.84 6.65
N LEU A 237 3.51 -9.85 6.82
CA LEU A 237 3.50 -8.62 6.03
C LEU A 237 3.92 -8.85 4.57
N TRP A 238 4.59 -9.96 4.28
CA TRP A 238 5.03 -10.26 2.91
C TRP A 238 3.87 -10.52 1.94
N ILE A 239 2.73 -11.02 2.42
CA ILE A 239 1.56 -11.25 1.57
C ILE A 239 0.97 -9.95 1.04
N PRO A 240 0.61 -8.95 1.88
CA PRO A 240 0.16 -7.66 1.36
C PRO A 240 1.24 -6.92 0.55
N ILE A 241 2.54 -7.00 0.92
CA ILE A 241 3.63 -6.45 0.10
C ILE A 241 3.61 -7.07 -1.30
N LEU A 242 3.49 -8.38 -1.40
CA LEU A 242 3.48 -9.09 -2.69
C LEU A 242 2.26 -8.70 -3.53
N MET A 243 1.07 -8.59 -2.92
CA MET A 243 -0.14 -8.15 -3.62
C MET A 243 -0.02 -6.71 -4.12
N HIS A 244 0.46 -5.81 -3.27
CA HIS A 244 0.69 -4.42 -3.62
C HIS A 244 1.73 -4.28 -4.75
N PHE A 245 2.86 -4.98 -4.61
CA PHE A 245 3.88 -5.04 -5.66
C PHE A 245 3.31 -5.56 -6.98
N THR A 246 2.51 -6.63 -6.95
CA THR A 246 1.89 -7.21 -8.16
C THR A 246 0.99 -6.18 -8.85
N ASN A 247 0.15 -5.47 -8.09
CA ASN A 247 -0.71 -4.43 -8.64
C ASN A 247 0.09 -3.33 -9.36
N ASN A 248 1.07 -2.76 -8.66
CA ASN A 248 1.86 -1.65 -9.18
C ASN A 248 2.79 -2.09 -10.32
N ALA A 249 3.41 -3.27 -10.21
CA ALA A 249 4.29 -3.80 -11.26
C ALA A 249 3.51 -4.09 -12.54
N MET A 250 2.27 -4.61 -12.45
CA MET A 250 1.42 -4.83 -13.62
C MET A 250 1.11 -3.52 -14.35
N ALA A 251 0.78 -2.44 -13.62
CA ALA A 251 0.55 -1.12 -14.24
C ALA A 251 1.81 -0.64 -14.99
N VAL A 252 3.00 -0.74 -14.36
CA VAL A 252 4.29 -0.34 -14.98
C VAL A 252 4.60 -1.19 -16.22
N ILE A 253 4.39 -2.50 -16.13
CA ILE A 253 4.68 -3.43 -17.23
C ILE A 253 3.70 -3.21 -18.40
N LEU A 254 2.40 -3.08 -18.11
CA LEU A 254 1.39 -2.84 -19.15
C LEU A 254 1.64 -1.53 -19.88
N TYR A 255 1.99 -0.46 -19.17
CA TYR A 255 2.34 0.82 -19.78
C TYR A 255 3.58 0.69 -20.68
N PHE A 256 4.62 -0.01 -20.21
CA PHE A 256 5.84 -0.24 -21.00
C PHE A 256 5.55 -1.04 -22.28
N VAL A 257 4.73 -2.10 -22.19
CA VAL A 257 4.33 -2.91 -23.35
C VAL A 257 3.49 -2.07 -24.30
N ALA A 258 2.51 -1.33 -23.79
CA ALA A 258 1.66 -0.47 -24.59
C ALA A 258 2.46 0.57 -25.41
N LEU A 259 3.45 1.22 -24.77
CA LEU A 259 4.34 2.16 -25.47
C LEU A 259 5.13 1.49 -26.60
N ARG A 260 5.59 0.26 -26.40
CA ARG A 260 6.41 -0.46 -27.41
C ARG A 260 5.58 -0.98 -28.57
N GLU A 261 4.38 -1.45 -28.28
CA GLU A 261 3.47 -2.04 -29.27
C GLU A 261 2.56 -0.98 -29.92
N GLY A 262 2.60 0.29 -29.45
CA GLY A 262 1.75 1.37 -29.92
C GLY A 262 0.28 1.21 -29.53
N TRP A 263 -0.01 0.58 -28.39
CA TRP A 263 -1.37 0.43 -27.89
C TRP A 263 -1.86 1.75 -27.32
N ASP A 264 -3.16 1.98 -27.45
CA ASP A 264 -3.82 3.08 -26.78
C ASP A 264 -4.00 2.79 -25.30
N MET A 265 -3.40 3.62 -24.43
CA MET A 265 -3.49 3.43 -22.98
C MET A 265 -4.91 3.60 -22.45
N GLU A 266 -5.75 4.43 -23.08
CA GLU A 266 -7.16 4.55 -22.70
C GLU A 266 -7.90 3.22 -22.87
N GLN A 267 -7.56 2.43 -23.89
CA GLN A 267 -8.14 1.10 -24.09
C GLN A 267 -7.63 0.09 -23.05
N VAL A 268 -6.37 0.19 -22.63
CA VAL A 268 -5.82 -0.68 -21.57
C VAL A 268 -6.51 -0.39 -20.22
N ASP A 269 -6.67 0.87 -19.88
CA ASP A 269 -7.34 1.30 -18.65
C ASP A 269 -8.86 1.01 -18.68
N ALA A 270 -9.45 0.94 -19.87
CA ALA A 270 -10.87 0.60 -20.07
C ALA A 270 -11.16 -0.91 -19.95
N ILE A 271 -10.14 -1.77 -19.78
CA ILE A 271 -10.38 -3.22 -19.58
C ILE A 271 -11.21 -3.45 -18.31
N GLY A 272 -12.38 -4.05 -18.48
CA GLY A 272 -13.34 -4.25 -17.38
C GLY A 272 -14.43 -3.17 -17.30
N THR A 273 -14.43 -2.18 -18.22
CA THR A 273 -15.43 -1.11 -18.33
C THR A 273 -16.03 -1.07 -19.73
N ASN A 274 -16.98 -0.21 -19.99
CA ASN A 274 -17.60 0.00 -21.29
C ASN A 274 -17.91 -1.32 -22.03
N ASP A 275 -17.37 -1.54 -23.21
CA ASP A 275 -17.58 -2.74 -24.03
C ASP A 275 -17.07 -4.03 -23.37
N THR A 276 -16.17 -3.91 -22.39
CA THR A 276 -15.62 -5.04 -21.63
C THR A 276 -16.18 -5.12 -20.19
N LEU A 277 -17.30 -4.46 -19.90
CA LEU A 277 -17.93 -4.43 -18.57
C LEU A 277 -18.15 -5.83 -17.98
N TRP A 278 -18.50 -6.79 -18.82
CA TRP A 278 -18.67 -8.17 -18.40
C TRP A 278 -17.39 -8.77 -17.79
N LEU A 279 -16.19 -8.40 -18.29
CA LEU A 279 -14.91 -8.80 -17.69
C LEU A 279 -14.75 -8.22 -16.30
N GLY A 280 -15.11 -6.94 -16.09
CA GLY A 280 -15.09 -6.30 -14.78
C GLY A 280 -15.99 -7.00 -13.77
N ILE A 281 -17.22 -7.33 -14.18
CA ILE A 281 -18.19 -8.05 -13.32
C ILE A 281 -17.71 -9.46 -13.01
N VAL A 282 -17.28 -10.23 -14.00
CA VAL A 282 -16.75 -11.60 -13.81
C VAL A 282 -15.51 -11.59 -12.91
N SER A 283 -14.58 -10.67 -13.16
CA SER A 283 -13.39 -10.44 -12.32
C SER A 283 -13.78 -10.14 -10.87
N MET A 284 -14.76 -9.29 -10.65
CA MET A 284 -15.26 -8.96 -9.30
C MET A 284 -15.82 -10.18 -8.58
N VAL A 285 -16.64 -10.99 -9.25
CA VAL A 285 -17.19 -12.22 -8.68
C VAL A 285 -16.08 -13.21 -8.33
N ILE A 286 -15.14 -13.45 -9.28
CA ILE A 286 -14.01 -14.38 -9.03
C ILE A 286 -13.14 -13.86 -7.88
N THR A 287 -12.89 -12.56 -7.81
CA THR A 287 -12.11 -11.93 -6.73
C THR A 287 -12.79 -12.13 -5.38
N ILE A 288 -14.10 -11.90 -5.26
CA ILE A 288 -14.85 -12.11 -4.01
C ILE A 288 -14.80 -13.59 -3.59
N VAL A 289 -15.05 -14.50 -4.53
CA VAL A 289 -14.98 -15.96 -4.27
C VAL A 289 -13.56 -16.36 -3.87
N GLY A 290 -12.54 -15.82 -4.56
CA GLY A 290 -11.13 -16.07 -4.25
C GLY A 290 -10.74 -15.57 -2.85
N ILE A 291 -11.18 -14.38 -2.44
CA ILE A 291 -10.98 -13.86 -1.08
C ILE A 291 -11.62 -14.78 -0.03
N TYR A 292 -12.86 -15.21 -0.28
CA TYR A 292 -13.57 -16.13 0.62
C TYR A 292 -12.84 -17.48 0.76
N ALA A 293 -12.44 -18.08 -0.36
CA ALA A 293 -11.70 -19.34 -0.40
C ALA A 293 -10.34 -19.22 0.30
N PHE A 294 -9.60 -18.12 0.07
CA PHE A 294 -8.33 -17.84 0.76
C PHE A 294 -8.52 -17.76 2.28
N ARG A 295 -9.49 -16.99 2.74
CA ARG A 295 -9.81 -16.88 4.17
C ARG A 295 -10.12 -18.25 4.79
N ARG A 296 -10.93 -19.07 4.11
CA ARG A 296 -11.29 -20.41 4.60
C ARG A 296 -10.06 -21.31 4.71
N SER A 297 -9.20 -21.31 3.70
CA SER A 297 -7.96 -22.09 3.67
C SER A 297 -7.02 -21.71 4.83
N THR A 298 -6.79 -20.40 5.05
CA THR A 298 -5.94 -19.92 6.14
C THR A 298 -6.50 -20.23 7.52
N THR A 299 -7.83 -20.20 7.70
CA THR A 299 -8.49 -20.55 8.96
C THR A 299 -8.32 -22.04 9.28
N MET A 300 -8.49 -22.93 8.31
CA MET A 300 -8.30 -24.38 8.48
C MET A 300 -6.85 -24.74 8.80
N SER A 301 -5.88 -24.15 8.09
CA SER A 301 -4.45 -24.34 8.36
C SER A 301 -4.07 -23.92 9.79
N ASN A 302 -4.65 -22.83 10.29
CA ASN A 302 -4.43 -22.34 11.64
C ASN A 302 -5.05 -23.26 12.71
N ALA A 303 -6.19 -23.87 12.43
CA ALA A 303 -6.84 -24.81 13.32
C ALA A 303 -6.04 -26.13 13.44
N SER A 304 -5.60 -26.69 12.31
CA SER A 304 -4.81 -27.93 12.31
C SER A 304 -3.45 -27.78 12.99
N SER A 305 -2.77 -26.62 12.85
CA SER A 305 -1.50 -26.37 13.52
C SER A 305 -1.64 -26.25 15.04
N ARG A 306 -2.76 -25.72 15.55
CA ARG A 306 -3.04 -25.66 17.01
C ARG A 306 -3.29 -27.03 17.61
N ILE A 307 -3.93 -27.95 16.87
CA ILE A 307 -4.17 -29.33 17.32
C ILE A 307 -2.84 -30.12 17.38
N SER A 308 -1.95 -29.93 16.39
CA SER A 308 -0.65 -30.62 16.35
C SER A 308 0.39 -30.11 17.36
N SER A 309 0.23 -28.89 17.87
CA SER A 309 1.14 -28.28 18.87
C SER A 309 0.63 -28.40 20.31
N GLY A 310 -0.58 -28.92 20.53
CA GLY A 310 -1.20 -29.12 21.83
C GLY A 310 -1.09 -30.58 22.36
N ASN A 311 -0.37 -31.45 21.64
CA ASN A 311 0.11 -32.74 22.08
C ASN A 311 1.65 -32.66 22.24
#